data_3d2ed51de5f524bd048d7cee6264029b
#
_entry.id   3d2ed51de5f524bd048d7cee6264029b
#
_cell.length_a   1.000
_cell.length_b   1.000
_cell.length_c   1.000
_cell.angle_alpha   90.00
_cell.angle_beta   90.00
_cell.angle_gamma   90.00
#
_symmetry.space_group_name_H-M   'P 1'
#
loop_
_entity.id
_entity.type
_entity.pdbx_description
1 polymer ?
#
loop_
_entity_poly.entity_id
_entity_poly.type
_entity_poly.pdbx_seq_one_letter_code
_entity_poly.pdbx_strand_id
1 'polypeptide(L)'
;IIDGILLAAEVLRTGEIPAPPQDWSLGARVPRVDVREKVTGTGLYPDDVYLDGMIYASAVRSAYPRARVLAIHTEEAKALPGVVGIFTAEDISGQNKVGHLTKDWDTMIAVGDITHYLGDAICVVAAETQEILAQAKALVKVDYEELPMVRSPRDAMLPDAPLVHKSGNLLTHKHIQRGNPAEAIAKSKHVLTQRFSTPWTEHAFLEPECAVAFPEGDGVVVWSTDQGAYDTQHEILGMLGLPAEKVKVKNLLVGGGFGGKEDVSVQHHAALVAYLTKRPVKVKFSRTESLLIHPKRHPMEMEFSMGCDENGIIQGVAAEVIADTGAYASLGGPVLERACTHASGPYNYQNFEIDGWAYYTNNPPAGAFRGFGVTQTCFCVESLLNQMADLVGITPWEIRWRNAIRPGQELPNGQIVDASTGLAETLEAVKPYYDAAKYVGIGCAMKNAGVGVGIPDTGRVRLTVEGGKLHIFAGASCIGQGLGTVLTQMTVEKTGLKRDDIIYERSNTYLAPDSGTTSGSRQTLITGEACLRACQQLCEALAGKTLTDL
;
A
#
# COMPACT_ATOMS: atom_id res chain seq x y z
N ILE A 1 -14.57 -17.83 11.78
CA ILE A 1 -14.07 -18.22 13.12
C ILE A 1 -15.07 -19.17 13.79
N ILE A 2 -16.36 -18.78 13.93
CA ILE A 2 -17.38 -19.62 14.57
C ILE A 2 -17.47 -21.00 13.90
N ASP A 3 -17.60 -21.04 12.57
CA ASP A 3 -17.65 -22.30 11.81
C ASP A 3 -16.40 -23.16 12.03
N GLY A 4 -15.23 -22.53 12.14
CA GLY A 4 -13.96 -23.22 12.43
C GLY A 4 -13.93 -23.83 13.85
N ILE A 5 -14.49 -23.12 14.83
CA ILE A 5 -14.62 -23.63 16.22
C ILE A 5 -15.61 -24.80 16.26
N LEU A 6 -16.76 -24.66 15.59
CA LEU A 6 -17.76 -25.73 15.54
C LEU A 6 -17.20 -26.97 14.83
N LEU A 7 -16.47 -26.79 13.73
CA LEU A 7 -15.81 -27.88 13.03
C LEU A 7 -14.74 -28.56 13.90
N ALA A 8 -13.91 -27.79 14.59
CA ALA A 8 -12.91 -28.34 15.51
C ALA A 8 -13.57 -29.12 16.66
N ALA A 9 -14.65 -28.60 17.22
CA ALA A 9 -15.41 -29.30 18.24
C ALA A 9 -16.01 -30.62 17.72
N GLU A 10 -16.52 -30.63 16.49
CA GLU A 10 -17.04 -31.83 15.85
C GLU A 10 -15.94 -32.87 15.61
N VAL A 11 -14.77 -32.45 15.09
CA VAL A 11 -13.60 -33.32 14.92
C VAL A 11 -13.14 -33.91 16.26
N LEU A 12 -13.12 -33.11 17.34
CA LEU A 12 -12.79 -33.61 18.69
C LEU A 12 -13.81 -34.61 19.21
N ARG A 13 -15.10 -34.43 18.87
CA ARG A 13 -16.17 -35.31 19.31
C ARG A 13 -16.23 -36.62 18.52
N THR A 14 -16.00 -36.60 17.22
CA THR A 14 -16.16 -37.75 16.31
C THR A 14 -14.86 -38.46 15.97
N GLY A 15 -13.73 -37.76 16.04
CA GLY A 15 -12.44 -38.20 15.50
C GLY A 15 -12.35 -38.13 13.97
N GLU A 16 -13.41 -37.67 13.29
CA GLU A 16 -13.46 -37.59 11.84
C GLU A 16 -12.94 -36.24 11.36
N ILE A 17 -11.87 -36.25 10.58
CA ILE A 17 -11.33 -35.04 9.91
C ILE A 17 -12.04 -34.92 8.55
N PRO A 18 -12.72 -33.79 8.26
CA PRO A 18 -13.35 -33.58 6.98
C PRO A 18 -12.35 -33.71 5.84
N ALA A 19 -12.78 -34.34 4.75
CA ALA A 19 -11.97 -34.39 3.53
C ALA A 19 -11.70 -32.97 3.01
N PRO A 20 -10.49 -32.72 2.48
CA PRO A 20 -10.19 -31.43 1.88
C PRO A 20 -11.11 -31.14 0.69
N PRO A 21 -11.42 -29.86 0.40
CA PRO A 21 -12.23 -29.50 -0.75
C PRO A 21 -11.68 -30.09 -2.04
N GLN A 22 -12.53 -30.71 -2.84
CA GLN A 22 -12.17 -31.27 -4.15
C GLN A 22 -12.31 -30.22 -5.26
N ASP A 23 -13.28 -29.31 -5.11
CA ASP A 23 -13.50 -28.21 -6.06
C ASP A 23 -12.59 -27.02 -5.72
N TRP A 24 -11.69 -26.71 -6.65
CA TRP A 24 -10.78 -25.57 -6.61
C TRP A 24 -11.06 -24.58 -7.76
N SER A 25 -12.22 -24.63 -8.37
CA SER A 25 -12.64 -23.66 -9.39
C SER A 25 -12.67 -22.22 -8.84
N LEU A 26 -12.67 -21.25 -9.74
CA LEU A 26 -12.84 -19.84 -9.36
C LEU A 26 -14.17 -19.62 -8.65
N GLY A 27 -14.10 -18.94 -7.51
CA GLY A 27 -15.28 -18.71 -6.66
C GLY A 27 -15.58 -19.83 -5.65
N ALA A 28 -14.97 -21.00 -5.77
CA ALA A 28 -15.08 -22.05 -4.76
C ALA A 28 -14.47 -21.60 -3.42
N ARG A 29 -15.15 -21.98 -2.32
CA ARG A 29 -14.69 -21.69 -0.96
C ARG A 29 -13.62 -22.70 -0.53
N VAL A 30 -12.36 -22.34 -0.75
CA VAL A 30 -11.21 -23.21 -0.45
C VAL A 30 -10.34 -22.64 0.68
N PRO A 31 -9.58 -23.47 1.40
CA PRO A 31 -8.54 -23.02 2.31
C PRO A 31 -7.45 -22.29 1.52
N ARG A 32 -6.86 -21.26 2.12
CA ARG A 32 -5.69 -20.60 1.55
C ARG A 32 -4.54 -21.59 1.38
N VAL A 33 -3.75 -21.45 0.30
CA VAL A 33 -2.58 -22.33 0.04
C VAL A 33 -1.51 -22.25 1.14
N ASP A 34 -1.44 -21.11 1.85
CA ASP A 34 -0.49 -20.82 2.93
C ASP A 34 -1.09 -20.99 4.35
N VAL A 35 -2.34 -21.48 4.48
CA VAL A 35 -3.00 -21.53 5.79
C VAL A 35 -2.35 -22.50 6.74
N ARG A 36 -1.92 -23.66 6.24
CA ARG A 36 -1.34 -24.72 7.10
C ARG A 36 -0.09 -24.23 7.82
N GLU A 37 0.86 -23.66 7.08
CA GLU A 37 2.11 -23.14 7.66
C GLU A 37 1.86 -22.03 8.69
N LYS A 38 0.82 -21.19 8.48
CA LYS A 38 0.45 -20.13 9.43
C LYS A 38 -0.15 -20.68 10.72
N VAL A 39 -1.09 -21.63 10.62
CA VAL A 39 -1.79 -22.15 11.81
C VAL A 39 -0.95 -23.15 12.60
N THR A 40 0.05 -23.80 11.97
CA THR A 40 0.98 -24.70 12.65
C THR A 40 2.23 -24.00 13.15
N GLY A 41 2.40 -22.70 12.86
CA GLY A 41 3.60 -21.93 13.26
C GLY A 41 4.87 -22.32 12.51
N THR A 42 4.76 -23.01 11.36
CA THR A 42 5.91 -23.40 10.54
C THR A 42 6.20 -22.38 9.42
N GLY A 43 5.29 -21.43 9.22
CA GLY A 43 5.48 -20.35 8.25
C GLY A 43 6.47 -19.31 8.77
N LEU A 44 7.41 -18.91 7.92
CA LEU A 44 8.49 -17.99 8.29
C LEU A 44 8.14 -16.55 7.92
N TYR A 45 8.22 -15.65 8.88
CA TYR A 45 8.32 -14.21 8.73
C TYR A 45 9.79 -13.79 8.87
N PRO A 46 10.24 -12.63 8.38
CA PRO A 46 11.63 -12.20 8.57
C PRO A 46 12.07 -12.15 10.03
N ASP A 47 11.15 -11.85 10.95
CA ASP A 47 11.45 -11.83 12.39
C ASP A 47 11.77 -13.22 12.96
N ASP A 48 11.25 -14.29 12.36
CA ASP A 48 11.52 -15.69 12.77
C ASP A 48 12.87 -16.21 12.26
N VAL A 49 13.54 -15.44 11.37
CA VAL A 49 14.80 -15.87 10.76
C VAL A 49 15.98 -15.52 11.66
N TYR A 50 16.79 -16.51 11.97
CA TYR A 50 18.06 -16.36 12.70
C TYR A 50 19.16 -17.07 11.89
N LEU A 51 20.23 -16.34 11.56
CA LEU A 51 21.37 -16.83 10.81
C LEU A 51 22.63 -16.80 11.70
N ASP A 52 23.55 -17.71 11.47
CA ASP A 52 24.80 -17.76 12.22
C ASP A 52 25.58 -16.45 12.06
N GLY A 53 26.03 -15.90 13.18
CA GLY A 53 26.76 -14.63 13.23
C GLY A 53 25.93 -13.39 12.92
N MET A 54 24.58 -13.51 12.93
CA MET A 54 23.67 -12.40 12.67
C MET A 54 23.82 -11.29 13.72
N ILE A 55 23.77 -10.06 13.25
CA ILE A 55 23.75 -8.84 14.06
C ILE A 55 22.43 -8.11 13.89
N TYR A 56 22.19 -7.15 14.76
CA TYR A 56 20.98 -6.32 14.77
C TYR A 56 21.35 -4.89 14.42
N ALA A 57 20.49 -4.22 13.63
CA ALA A 57 20.70 -2.81 13.31
C ALA A 57 19.41 -2.01 13.44
N SER A 58 19.54 -0.73 13.76
CA SER A 58 18.42 0.20 13.86
C SER A 58 18.93 1.63 13.70
N ALA A 59 18.10 2.49 13.10
CA ALA A 59 18.44 3.89 12.95
C ALA A 59 18.23 4.69 14.23
N VAL A 60 19.14 5.66 14.46
CA VAL A 60 18.92 6.79 15.36
C VAL A 60 18.08 7.80 14.58
N ARG A 61 16.96 8.23 15.15
CA ARG A 61 16.00 9.12 14.50
C ARG A 61 16.17 10.57 14.94
N SER A 62 15.74 11.48 14.09
CA SER A 62 15.76 12.90 14.39
C SER A 62 14.98 13.23 15.67
N ALA A 63 15.53 14.12 16.49
CA ALA A 63 14.85 14.68 17.67
C ALA A 63 13.90 15.83 17.31
N TYR A 64 14.02 16.39 16.11
CA TYR A 64 13.25 17.55 15.64
C TYR A 64 12.60 17.27 14.28
N PRO A 65 11.39 17.75 14.06
CA PRO A 65 10.72 17.61 12.77
C PRO A 65 11.39 18.43 11.66
N ARG A 66 12.07 19.54 12.03
CA ARG A 66 12.85 20.36 11.11
C ARG A 66 14.01 21.01 11.84
N ALA A 67 15.20 20.52 11.55
CA ALA A 67 16.44 21.04 12.13
C ALA A 67 17.62 20.75 11.19
N ARG A 68 18.63 21.60 11.20
CA ARG A 68 19.91 21.32 10.56
C ARG A 68 20.74 20.43 11.46
N VAL A 69 21.27 19.34 10.94
CA VAL A 69 22.22 18.47 11.64
C VAL A 69 23.58 19.13 11.60
N LEU A 70 24.12 19.52 12.77
CA LEU A 70 25.40 20.21 12.88
C LEU A 70 26.55 19.22 13.10
N ALA A 71 26.33 18.19 13.93
CA ALA A 71 27.32 17.14 14.20
C ALA A 71 26.66 15.86 14.67
N ILE A 72 27.32 14.73 14.44
CA ILE A 72 26.90 13.40 14.93
C ILE A 72 28.07 12.83 15.75
N HIS A 73 27.88 12.69 17.07
CA HIS A 73 28.88 12.19 18.00
C HIS A 73 28.66 10.70 18.25
N THR A 74 29.56 9.86 17.80
CA THR A 74 29.43 8.40 17.79
C THR A 74 30.48 7.68 18.64
N GLU A 75 31.45 8.39 19.19
CA GLU A 75 32.66 7.84 19.83
C GLU A 75 32.31 6.99 21.06
N GLU A 76 31.44 7.50 21.94
CA GLU A 76 30.99 6.76 23.13
C GLU A 76 30.25 5.47 22.74
N ALA A 77 29.40 5.55 21.73
CA ALA A 77 28.64 4.40 21.22
C ALA A 77 29.56 3.37 20.55
N LYS A 78 30.52 3.80 19.75
CA LYS A 78 31.52 2.92 19.09
C LYS A 78 32.42 2.22 20.10
N ALA A 79 32.70 2.82 21.26
CA ALA A 79 33.53 2.25 22.30
C ALA A 79 32.80 1.15 23.12
N LEU A 80 31.49 1.01 23.00
CA LEU A 80 30.71 0.00 23.70
C LEU A 80 31.02 -1.40 23.14
N PRO A 81 31.49 -2.37 23.96
CA PRO A 81 31.76 -3.73 23.49
C PRO A 81 30.54 -4.37 22.84
N GLY A 82 30.73 -5.01 21.67
CA GLY A 82 29.66 -5.63 20.90
C GLY A 82 28.96 -4.69 19.91
N VAL A 83 29.35 -3.41 19.83
CA VAL A 83 28.98 -2.54 18.71
C VAL A 83 29.85 -2.90 17.50
N VAL A 84 29.20 -3.23 16.39
CA VAL A 84 29.85 -3.65 15.14
C VAL A 84 30.19 -2.44 14.26
N GLY A 85 29.32 -1.44 14.25
CA GLY A 85 29.54 -0.21 13.49
C GLY A 85 28.40 0.80 13.65
N ILE A 86 28.69 2.04 13.28
CA ILE A 86 27.71 3.11 13.17
C ILE A 86 27.92 3.76 11.80
N PHE A 87 26.91 3.72 11.00
CA PHE A 87 26.91 4.12 9.59
C PHE A 87 26.13 5.41 9.42
N THR A 88 26.64 6.32 8.60
CA THR A 88 26.05 7.62 8.30
C THR A 88 25.79 7.76 6.79
N ALA A 89 25.26 8.87 6.36
CA ALA A 89 25.07 9.16 4.94
C ALA A 89 26.38 9.06 4.11
N GLU A 90 27.55 9.26 4.74
CA GLU A 90 28.87 9.15 4.09
C GLU A 90 29.23 7.70 3.71
N ASP A 91 28.62 6.70 4.35
CA ASP A 91 28.86 5.27 4.07
C ASP A 91 28.03 4.76 2.88
N ILE A 92 27.16 5.58 2.30
CA ILE A 92 26.33 5.25 1.15
C ILE A 92 27.12 5.48 -0.13
N SER A 93 27.41 4.40 -0.87
CA SER A 93 28.22 4.46 -2.09
C SER A 93 27.46 4.95 -3.33
N GLY A 94 26.13 4.85 -3.33
CA GLY A 94 25.25 5.28 -4.42
C GLY A 94 24.49 6.56 -4.08
N GLN A 95 23.17 6.53 -4.23
CA GLN A 95 22.30 7.69 -3.97
C GLN A 95 21.76 7.63 -2.54
N ASN A 96 21.99 8.70 -1.77
CA ASN A 96 21.40 8.86 -0.43
C ASN A 96 19.91 9.28 -0.51
N LYS A 97 19.17 8.73 -1.46
CA LYS A 97 17.74 9.00 -1.67
C LYS A 97 17.01 7.72 -2.03
N VAL A 98 15.87 7.53 -1.40
CA VAL A 98 14.87 6.49 -1.73
C VAL A 98 13.53 7.15 -2.04
N GLY A 99 12.57 6.38 -2.52
CA GLY A 99 11.21 6.82 -2.79
C GLY A 99 10.60 6.09 -3.97
N HIS A 100 9.39 5.60 -3.81
CA HIS A 100 8.73 4.71 -4.76
C HIS A 100 8.57 5.34 -6.18
N LEU A 101 8.07 6.57 -6.25
CA LEU A 101 7.91 7.31 -7.52
C LEU A 101 8.85 8.51 -7.62
N THR A 102 9.10 9.19 -6.51
CA THR A 102 9.95 10.38 -6.43
C THR A 102 11.08 10.10 -5.44
N LYS A 103 12.32 10.21 -5.90
CA LYS A 103 13.51 9.99 -5.06
C LYS A 103 13.80 11.23 -4.20
N ASP A 104 12.92 11.56 -3.27
CA ASP A 104 13.03 12.72 -2.39
C ASP A 104 13.30 12.39 -0.93
N TRP A 105 13.14 11.13 -0.52
CA TRP A 105 13.33 10.69 0.86
C TRP A 105 14.78 10.33 1.14
N ASP A 106 15.40 11.06 2.09
CA ASP A 106 16.78 10.78 2.48
C ASP A 106 16.90 9.43 3.21
N THR A 107 17.82 8.58 2.74
CA THR A 107 18.15 7.31 3.44
C THR A 107 18.67 7.61 4.84
N MET A 108 19.56 8.58 4.96
CA MET A 108 20.04 9.19 6.20
C MET A 108 20.33 10.68 5.97
N ILE A 109 20.01 11.52 6.95
CA ILE A 109 20.29 12.95 6.89
C ILE A 109 21.79 13.17 7.14
N ALA A 110 22.48 13.79 6.18
CA ALA A 110 23.90 14.11 6.31
C ALA A 110 24.12 15.31 7.25
N VAL A 111 25.35 15.42 7.80
CA VAL A 111 25.78 16.63 8.51
C VAL A 111 25.72 17.84 7.55
N GLY A 112 25.08 18.91 7.99
CA GLY A 112 24.80 20.12 7.20
C GLY A 112 23.42 20.12 6.54
N ASP A 113 22.76 18.96 6.37
CA ASP A 113 21.42 18.85 5.81
C ASP A 113 20.32 19.07 6.86
N ILE A 114 19.08 19.22 6.39
CA ILE A 114 17.92 19.55 7.22
C ILE A 114 17.02 18.31 7.31
N THR A 115 16.58 17.99 8.54
CA THR A 115 15.55 16.97 8.78
C THR A 115 14.17 17.45 8.30
N HIS A 116 13.32 16.53 7.87
CA HIS A 116 12.00 16.84 7.33
C HIS A 116 10.87 16.39 8.24
N TYR A 117 11.11 15.37 9.10
CA TYR A 117 10.17 14.91 10.13
C TYR A 117 10.89 14.11 11.23
N LEU A 118 10.21 13.79 12.32
CA LEU A 118 10.78 13.05 13.46
C LEU A 118 11.26 11.63 13.13
N GLY A 119 10.79 11.06 12.03
CA GLY A 119 11.18 9.71 11.59
C GLY A 119 12.45 9.64 10.76
N ASP A 120 13.06 10.77 10.38
CA ASP A 120 14.29 10.79 9.58
C ASP A 120 15.42 10.06 10.29
N ALA A 121 16.12 9.20 9.56
CA ALA A 121 17.31 8.52 10.06
C ALA A 121 18.53 9.47 10.02
N ILE A 122 19.27 9.52 11.11
CA ILE A 122 20.53 10.28 11.21
C ILE A 122 21.74 9.37 10.99
N CYS A 123 21.74 8.21 11.63
CA CYS A 123 22.71 7.15 11.42
C CYS A 123 22.08 5.80 11.72
N VAL A 124 22.72 4.72 11.27
CA VAL A 124 22.33 3.33 11.58
C VAL A 124 23.37 2.71 12.49
N VAL A 125 22.96 2.27 13.66
CA VAL A 125 23.80 1.54 14.61
C VAL A 125 23.63 0.04 14.39
N ALA A 126 24.74 -0.71 14.38
CA ALA A 126 24.75 -2.18 14.31
C ALA A 126 25.48 -2.76 15.52
N ALA A 127 24.90 -3.79 16.14
CA ALA A 127 25.43 -4.45 17.33
C ALA A 127 25.15 -5.94 17.34
N GLU A 128 25.88 -6.69 18.18
CA GLU A 128 25.78 -8.15 18.28
C GLU A 128 24.48 -8.61 18.95
N THR A 129 23.90 -7.80 19.83
CA THR A 129 22.60 -8.10 20.48
C THR A 129 21.67 -6.89 20.45
N GLN A 130 20.38 -7.12 20.66
CA GLN A 130 19.38 -6.05 20.73
C GLN A 130 19.59 -5.14 21.94
N GLU A 131 20.08 -5.68 23.06
CA GLU A 131 20.38 -4.94 24.28
C GLU A 131 21.55 -3.98 24.07
N ILE A 132 22.64 -4.45 23.44
CA ILE A 132 23.78 -3.60 23.08
C ILE A 132 23.37 -2.53 22.07
N LEU A 133 22.55 -2.90 21.08
CA LEU A 133 22.00 -1.98 20.09
C LEU A 133 21.22 -0.84 20.75
N ALA A 134 20.33 -1.17 21.70
CA ALA A 134 19.56 -0.16 22.43
C ALA A 134 20.45 0.78 23.26
N GLN A 135 21.46 0.24 23.94
CA GLN A 135 22.44 1.02 24.70
C GLN A 135 23.26 1.93 23.77
N ALA A 136 23.79 1.38 22.68
CA ALA A 136 24.59 2.14 21.71
C ALA A 136 23.80 3.29 21.08
N LYS A 137 22.53 3.04 20.71
CA LYS A 137 21.63 4.11 20.17
C LYS A 137 21.45 5.25 21.16
N ALA A 138 21.35 4.96 22.46
CA ALA A 138 21.18 5.98 23.51
C ALA A 138 22.47 6.81 23.75
N LEU A 139 23.64 6.30 23.38
CA LEU A 139 24.92 6.99 23.49
C LEU A 139 25.23 7.89 22.28
N VAL A 140 24.55 7.72 21.17
CA VAL A 140 24.70 8.63 20.01
C VAL A 140 24.09 9.97 20.36
N LYS A 141 24.88 11.05 20.23
CA LYS A 141 24.44 12.43 20.41
C LYS A 141 24.49 13.16 19.10
N VAL A 142 23.51 14.01 18.86
CA VAL A 142 23.42 14.81 17.63
C VAL A 142 23.19 16.27 18.01
N ASP A 143 24.00 17.15 17.44
CA ASP A 143 23.84 18.59 17.59
C ASP A 143 22.93 19.12 16.48
N TYR A 144 21.94 19.89 16.85
CA TYR A 144 20.93 20.44 15.94
C TYR A 144 20.84 21.97 16.04
N GLU A 145 20.54 22.59 14.90
CA GLU A 145 20.00 23.93 14.83
C GLU A 145 18.51 23.79 14.49
N GLU A 146 17.63 24.06 15.46
CA GLU A 146 16.18 23.97 15.25
C GLU A 146 15.72 25.05 14.27
N LEU A 147 14.84 24.69 13.32
CA LEU A 147 14.32 25.57 12.28
C LEU A 147 12.79 25.63 12.33
N PRO A 148 12.18 26.75 11.88
CA PRO A 148 10.73 26.86 11.78
C PRO A 148 10.15 25.76 10.91
N MET A 149 9.11 25.05 11.41
CA MET A 149 8.47 23.95 10.72
C MET A 149 7.17 24.37 10.02
N VAL A 150 6.80 23.65 8.98
CA VAL A 150 5.51 23.72 8.29
C VAL A 150 4.61 22.63 8.88
N ARG A 151 3.52 23.02 9.55
CA ARG A 151 2.66 22.11 10.34
C ARG A 151 1.43 21.62 9.59
N SER A 152 0.99 22.37 8.59
CA SER A 152 -0.22 22.08 7.84
C SER A 152 -0.09 22.50 6.37
N PRO A 153 -0.92 21.97 5.47
CA PRO A 153 -1.00 22.47 4.10
C PRO A 153 -1.32 23.98 4.03
N ARG A 154 -2.14 24.49 4.95
CA ARG A 154 -2.46 25.93 5.01
C ARG A 154 -1.23 26.78 5.34
N ASP A 155 -0.36 26.30 6.24
CA ASP A 155 0.93 26.97 6.51
C ASP A 155 1.84 26.88 5.27
N ALA A 156 1.86 25.74 4.58
CA ALA A 156 2.66 25.51 3.37
C ALA A 156 2.29 26.45 2.21
N MET A 157 1.06 26.92 2.17
CA MET A 157 0.52 27.85 1.15
C MET A 157 0.91 29.30 1.36
N LEU A 158 1.39 29.68 2.54
CA LEU A 158 1.76 31.07 2.83
C LEU A 158 2.95 31.51 1.98
N PRO A 159 2.98 32.76 1.50
CA PRO A 159 4.07 33.24 0.63
C PRO A 159 5.46 33.21 1.28
N ASP A 160 5.52 33.31 2.60
CA ASP A 160 6.74 33.31 3.44
C ASP A 160 6.97 31.97 4.14
N ALA A 161 6.23 30.92 3.77
CA ALA A 161 6.40 29.59 4.35
C ALA A 161 7.82 29.04 4.13
N PRO A 162 8.42 28.42 5.16
CA PRO A 162 9.67 27.71 4.96
C PRO A 162 9.50 26.61 3.89
N LEU A 163 10.50 26.43 3.04
CA LEU A 163 10.47 25.37 2.05
C LEU A 163 10.81 24.03 2.69
N VAL A 164 9.91 23.05 2.60
CA VAL A 164 10.19 21.67 3.02
C VAL A 164 11.16 21.01 2.05
N HIS A 165 10.95 21.18 0.74
CA HIS A 165 11.89 20.78 -0.30
C HIS A 165 12.36 21.96 -1.13
N LYS A 166 13.53 21.85 -1.75
CA LYS A 166 14.09 22.91 -2.63
C LYS A 166 13.17 23.23 -3.82
N SER A 167 12.35 22.27 -4.25
CA SER A 167 11.37 22.44 -5.32
C SER A 167 10.10 23.20 -4.92
N GLY A 168 9.93 23.48 -3.61
CA GLY A 168 8.74 24.13 -3.08
C GLY A 168 7.93 23.21 -2.16
N ASN A 169 6.80 23.74 -1.67
CA ASN A 169 5.90 23.01 -0.80
C ASN A 169 4.73 22.34 -1.55
N LEU A 170 4.44 22.74 -2.78
CA LEU A 170 3.41 22.10 -3.60
C LEU A 170 3.98 20.85 -4.27
N LEU A 171 3.47 19.68 -3.91
CA LEU A 171 3.80 18.43 -4.59
C LEU A 171 3.10 18.34 -5.94
N THR A 172 1.78 18.56 -5.97
CA THR A 172 0.98 18.46 -7.20
C THR A 172 -0.36 19.18 -7.07
N HIS A 173 -0.89 19.63 -8.21
CA HIS A 173 -2.25 20.13 -8.38
C HIS A 173 -2.98 19.29 -9.42
N LYS A 174 -4.23 18.97 -9.17
CA LYS A 174 -5.12 18.25 -10.08
C LYS A 174 -6.42 19.02 -10.23
N HIS A 175 -6.78 19.30 -11.48
CA HIS A 175 -8.05 19.93 -11.84
C HIS A 175 -8.82 19.05 -12.82
N ILE A 176 -10.07 18.78 -12.51
CA ILE A 176 -10.99 18.03 -13.37
C ILE A 176 -12.26 18.85 -13.51
N GLN A 177 -12.68 19.14 -14.74
CA GLN A 177 -13.91 19.86 -15.01
C GLN A 177 -14.69 19.21 -16.14
N ARG A 178 -16.01 19.13 -15.96
CA ARG A 178 -16.97 18.71 -16.98
C ARG A 178 -18.24 19.54 -16.85
N GLY A 179 -18.78 19.98 -18.00
CA GLY A 179 -19.97 20.82 -18.03
C GLY A 179 -19.76 22.19 -17.40
N ASN A 180 -20.82 22.73 -16.79
CA ASN A 180 -20.78 24.00 -16.06
C ASN A 180 -21.38 23.80 -14.65
N PRO A 181 -20.61 23.28 -13.70
CA PRO A 181 -21.13 22.97 -12.35
C PRO A 181 -21.59 24.20 -11.58
N ALA A 182 -20.92 25.34 -11.74
CA ALA A 182 -21.32 26.58 -11.06
C ALA A 182 -22.74 27.03 -11.48
N GLU A 183 -23.03 27.00 -12.78
CA GLU A 183 -24.35 27.32 -13.30
C GLU A 183 -25.39 26.27 -12.90
N ALA A 184 -25.04 24.99 -12.99
CA ALA A 184 -25.95 23.89 -12.64
C ALA A 184 -26.34 23.94 -11.16
N ILE A 185 -25.38 24.18 -10.26
CA ILE A 185 -25.62 24.34 -8.80
C ILE A 185 -26.48 25.57 -8.55
N ALA A 186 -26.16 26.72 -9.17
CA ALA A 186 -26.93 27.96 -8.98
C ALA A 186 -28.39 27.86 -9.42
N LYS A 187 -28.70 27.02 -10.41
CA LYS A 187 -30.07 26.74 -10.92
C LYS A 187 -30.78 25.61 -10.16
N SER A 188 -30.10 24.91 -9.29
CA SER A 188 -30.65 23.79 -8.54
C SER A 188 -31.71 24.24 -7.54
N LYS A 189 -32.71 23.39 -7.31
CA LYS A 189 -33.76 23.64 -6.32
C LYS A 189 -33.22 23.57 -4.88
N HIS A 190 -32.34 22.61 -4.61
CA HIS A 190 -31.69 22.40 -3.33
C HIS A 190 -30.19 22.46 -3.52
N VAL A 191 -29.50 23.20 -2.65
CA VAL A 191 -28.03 23.37 -2.69
C VAL A 191 -27.49 23.18 -1.29
N LEU A 192 -26.42 22.40 -1.17
CA LEU A 192 -25.63 22.24 0.05
C LEU A 192 -24.17 22.52 -0.24
N THR A 193 -23.53 23.27 0.64
CA THR A 193 -22.07 23.40 0.70
C THR A 193 -21.61 23.02 2.09
N GLN A 194 -20.64 22.12 2.18
CA GLN A 194 -20.13 21.65 3.47
C GLN A 194 -18.63 21.39 3.44
N ARG A 195 -17.99 21.67 4.57
CA ARG A 195 -16.58 21.35 4.83
C ARG A 195 -16.45 20.04 5.57
N PHE A 196 -15.45 19.28 5.17
CA PHE A 196 -15.09 17.99 5.75
C PHE A 196 -13.59 17.96 6.04
N SER A 197 -13.20 17.19 7.03
CA SER A 197 -11.82 16.85 7.27
C SER A 197 -11.68 15.38 7.59
N THR A 198 -10.61 14.77 7.11
CA THR A 198 -10.24 13.40 7.47
C THR A 198 -8.88 13.41 8.17
N PRO A 199 -8.71 12.64 9.25
CA PRO A 199 -7.48 12.64 10.02
C PRO A 199 -6.40 11.77 9.38
N TRP A 200 -5.19 11.87 9.92
CA TRP A 200 -4.17 10.85 9.79
C TRP A 200 -4.74 9.50 10.23
N THR A 201 -4.45 8.45 9.47
CA THR A 201 -4.87 7.09 9.82
C THR A 201 -3.69 6.14 9.66
N GLU A 202 -3.51 5.30 10.67
CA GLU A 202 -2.45 4.30 10.73
C GLU A 202 -2.94 2.95 10.20
N HIS A 203 -2.09 2.25 9.43
CA HIS A 203 -2.39 0.90 8.91
C HIS A 203 -2.48 -0.12 10.04
N ALA A 204 -1.62 0.01 11.03
CA ALA A 204 -1.54 -0.85 12.21
C ALA A 204 -1.55 -2.35 11.85
N PHE A 205 -0.86 -2.74 10.78
CA PHE A 205 -0.73 -4.15 10.41
C PHE A 205 -0.12 -4.94 11.58
N LEU A 206 -0.53 -6.20 11.72
CA LEU A 206 -0.16 -7.01 12.90
C LEU A 206 1.35 -7.22 12.99
N GLU A 207 2.02 -7.42 11.86
CA GLU A 207 3.47 -7.56 11.74
C GLU A 207 4.11 -6.20 11.45
N PRO A 208 4.86 -5.56 12.40
CA PRO A 208 5.72 -4.44 12.10
C PRO A 208 6.76 -4.78 11.04
N GLU A 209 7.35 -3.77 10.43
CA GLU A 209 8.34 -3.91 9.38
C GLU A 209 9.58 -4.67 9.90
N CYS A 210 10.01 -5.65 9.13
CA CYS A 210 11.21 -6.43 9.41
C CYS A 210 11.89 -6.85 8.10
N ALA A 211 13.21 -6.77 8.07
CA ALA A 211 14.04 -7.32 7.01
C ALA A 211 15.27 -8.00 7.58
N VAL A 212 15.65 -9.11 6.96
CA VAL A 212 16.94 -9.79 7.20
C VAL A 212 17.75 -9.70 5.92
N ALA A 213 18.94 -9.13 5.99
CA ALA A 213 19.86 -9.04 4.86
C ALA A 213 21.15 -9.80 5.17
N PHE A 214 21.73 -10.43 4.15
CA PHE A 214 23.00 -11.15 4.30
C PHE A 214 23.82 -11.10 3.02
N PRO A 215 25.17 -11.16 3.12
CA PRO A 215 26.04 -11.11 1.95
C PRO A 215 25.91 -12.38 1.10
N GLU A 216 25.95 -12.21 -0.21
CA GLU A 216 26.09 -13.31 -1.18
C GLU A 216 27.13 -12.92 -2.23
N GLY A 217 28.33 -13.52 -2.15
CA GLY A 217 29.45 -13.09 -2.96
C GLY A 217 29.84 -11.64 -2.67
N ASP A 218 29.84 -10.81 -3.70
CA ASP A 218 30.07 -9.37 -3.63
C ASP A 218 28.76 -8.55 -3.63
N GLY A 219 27.61 -9.22 -3.51
CA GLY A 219 26.27 -8.63 -3.44
C GLY A 219 25.60 -8.83 -2.09
N VAL A 220 24.26 -8.67 -2.09
CA VAL A 220 23.42 -8.80 -0.90
C VAL A 220 22.09 -9.49 -1.24
N VAL A 221 21.61 -10.34 -0.34
CA VAL A 221 20.27 -10.91 -0.36
C VAL A 221 19.46 -10.27 0.76
N VAL A 222 18.21 -9.91 0.46
CA VAL A 222 17.27 -9.33 1.45
C VAL A 222 16.00 -10.18 1.49
N TRP A 223 15.69 -10.68 2.66
CA TRP A 223 14.39 -11.30 2.97
C TRP A 223 13.51 -10.27 3.67
N SER A 224 12.35 -9.98 3.09
CA SER A 224 11.54 -8.81 3.44
C SER A 224 10.07 -9.12 3.59
N THR A 225 9.35 -8.17 4.18
CA THR A 225 7.87 -8.11 4.22
C THR A 225 7.39 -6.85 3.49
N ASP A 226 7.62 -6.75 2.20
CA ASP A 226 7.20 -5.63 1.36
C ASP A 226 6.03 -5.99 0.42
N GLN A 227 5.50 -4.98 -0.25
CA GLN A 227 4.46 -5.13 -1.27
C GLN A 227 5.01 -5.25 -2.69
N GLY A 228 6.32 -5.02 -2.89
CA GLY A 228 6.98 -5.06 -4.19
C GLY A 228 8.45 -5.43 -4.08
N ALA A 229 8.80 -6.72 -4.27
CA ALA A 229 10.18 -7.17 -4.16
C ALA A 229 11.11 -6.48 -5.18
N TYR A 230 10.61 -6.17 -6.38
CA TYR A 230 11.36 -5.47 -7.42
C TYR A 230 11.56 -3.99 -7.09
N ASP A 231 10.56 -3.32 -6.52
CA ASP A 231 10.70 -1.92 -6.09
C ASP A 231 11.73 -1.84 -4.95
N THR A 232 11.65 -2.74 -3.98
CA THR A 232 12.66 -2.86 -2.91
C THR A 232 14.07 -3.11 -3.48
N GLN A 233 14.20 -3.97 -4.51
CA GLN A 233 15.46 -4.19 -5.19
C GLN A 233 15.99 -2.89 -5.82
N HIS A 234 15.15 -2.17 -6.57
CA HIS A 234 15.53 -0.92 -7.24
C HIS A 234 15.99 0.17 -6.25
N GLU A 235 15.34 0.29 -5.08
CA GLU A 235 15.76 1.21 -4.04
C GLU A 235 17.16 0.87 -3.51
N ILE A 236 17.41 -0.40 -3.23
CA ILE A 236 18.69 -0.89 -2.71
C ILE A 236 19.81 -0.74 -3.77
N LEU A 237 19.52 -1.05 -5.04
CA LEU A 237 20.47 -0.85 -6.14
C LEU A 237 20.93 0.61 -6.23
N GLY A 238 19.98 1.55 -6.20
CA GLY A 238 20.28 2.99 -6.26
C GLY A 238 21.13 3.45 -5.07
N MET A 239 20.79 3.00 -3.86
CA MET A 239 21.51 3.34 -2.64
C MET A 239 22.94 2.75 -2.59
N LEU A 240 23.12 1.50 -3.00
CA LEU A 240 24.43 0.83 -2.96
C LEU A 240 25.28 1.08 -4.20
N GLY A 241 24.70 1.61 -5.29
CA GLY A 241 25.40 1.77 -6.57
C GLY A 241 25.75 0.43 -7.23
N LEU A 242 24.94 -0.61 -7.01
CA LEU A 242 25.18 -1.98 -7.49
C LEU A 242 24.33 -2.32 -8.72
N PRO A 243 24.77 -3.22 -9.59
CA PRO A 243 23.96 -3.73 -10.68
C PRO A 243 22.93 -4.76 -10.16
N ALA A 244 21.86 -5.01 -10.96
CA ALA A 244 20.69 -5.77 -10.53
C ALA A 244 21.00 -7.21 -10.07
N GLU A 245 21.97 -7.87 -10.68
CA GLU A 245 22.39 -9.25 -10.35
C GLU A 245 23.08 -9.38 -8.99
N LYS A 246 23.51 -8.25 -8.38
CA LYS A 246 24.15 -8.21 -7.07
C LYS A 246 23.19 -7.99 -5.90
N VAL A 247 21.93 -7.70 -6.18
CA VAL A 247 20.90 -7.51 -5.15
C VAL A 247 19.75 -8.47 -5.42
N LYS A 248 19.50 -9.36 -4.48
CA LYS A 248 18.37 -10.30 -4.53
C LYS A 248 17.39 -9.99 -3.42
N VAL A 249 16.11 -9.88 -3.75
CA VAL A 249 15.04 -9.68 -2.77
C VAL A 249 14.07 -10.85 -2.82
N LYS A 250 13.64 -11.33 -1.65
CA LYS A 250 12.61 -12.36 -1.50
C LYS A 250 11.64 -11.99 -0.40
N ASN A 251 10.36 -12.06 -0.70
CA ASN A 251 9.34 -11.93 0.32
C ASN A 251 9.15 -13.24 1.07
N LEU A 252 9.13 -13.17 2.39
CA LEU A 252 8.64 -14.22 3.26
C LEU A 252 7.12 -14.06 3.48
N LEU A 253 6.55 -14.63 4.52
CA LEU A 253 5.17 -14.33 4.90
C LEU A 253 5.05 -12.86 5.29
N VAL A 254 3.95 -12.24 4.89
CA VAL A 254 3.67 -10.84 5.20
C VAL A 254 2.43 -10.76 6.08
N GLY A 255 2.58 -10.18 7.26
CA GLY A 255 1.54 -10.04 8.28
C GLY A 255 0.68 -8.79 8.12
N GLY A 256 0.27 -8.50 6.86
CA GLY A 256 -0.50 -7.32 6.47
C GLY A 256 0.38 -6.20 5.91
N GLY A 257 -0.18 -5.43 4.98
CA GLY A 257 0.50 -4.28 4.37
C GLY A 257 -0.45 -3.11 4.17
N PHE A 258 -1.60 -3.36 3.50
CA PHE A 258 -2.69 -2.39 3.26
C PHE A 258 -2.26 -1.10 2.55
N GLY A 259 -1.07 -1.10 1.91
CA GLY A 259 -0.40 0.05 1.31
C GLY A 259 0.80 0.56 2.12
N GLY A 260 0.89 0.30 3.42
CA GLY A 260 1.95 0.81 4.29
C GLY A 260 3.32 0.15 4.10
N LYS A 261 3.43 -0.91 3.31
CA LYS A 261 4.68 -1.60 2.99
C LYS A 261 5.04 -1.47 1.49
N GLU A 262 4.57 -0.41 0.83
CA GLU A 262 4.98 -0.09 -0.54
C GLU A 262 6.31 0.68 -0.56
N ASP A 263 6.49 1.66 0.30
CA ASP A 263 7.78 2.34 0.49
C ASP A 263 8.74 1.47 1.31
N VAL A 264 10.05 1.57 1.03
CA VAL A 264 11.07 0.93 1.85
C VAL A 264 11.20 1.62 3.21
N SER A 265 11.32 0.84 4.27
CA SER A 265 11.40 1.35 5.65
C SER A 265 12.59 0.79 6.44
N VAL A 266 12.87 -0.50 6.29
CA VAL A 266 13.95 -1.23 7.00
C VAL A 266 14.90 -1.93 6.03
N GLN A 267 14.44 -2.23 4.81
CA GLN A 267 15.12 -3.06 3.83
C GLN A 267 16.46 -2.47 3.38
N HIS A 268 16.45 -1.17 3.08
CA HIS A 268 17.64 -0.44 2.63
C HIS A 268 18.70 -0.33 3.74
N HIS A 269 18.30 -0.09 4.99
CA HIS A 269 19.23 -0.09 6.12
C HIS A 269 19.82 -1.48 6.39
N ALA A 270 18.99 -2.54 6.34
CA ALA A 270 19.47 -3.91 6.49
C ALA A 270 20.48 -4.27 5.39
N ALA A 271 20.18 -3.92 4.14
CA ALA A 271 21.05 -4.15 2.99
C ALA A 271 22.38 -3.39 3.11
N LEU A 272 22.35 -2.11 3.49
CA LEU A 272 23.55 -1.29 3.69
C LEU A 272 24.49 -1.92 4.72
N VAL A 273 23.96 -2.22 5.91
CA VAL A 273 24.78 -2.78 7.00
C VAL A 273 25.31 -4.16 6.63
N ALA A 274 24.49 -5.04 6.01
CA ALA A 274 24.95 -6.37 5.58
C ALA A 274 26.04 -6.28 4.51
N TYR A 275 25.89 -5.36 3.56
CA TYR A 275 26.88 -5.14 2.50
C TYR A 275 28.22 -4.64 3.05
N LEU A 276 28.22 -3.70 4.00
CA LEU A 276 29.42 -3.12 4.58
C LEU A 276 30.11 -4.05 5.58
N THR A 277 29.35 -4.70 6.46
CA THR A 277 29.90 -5.56 7.52
C THR A 277 30.23 -6.99 7.07
N LYS A 278 29.71 -7.40 5.91
CA LYS A 278 29.76 -8.79 5.41
C LYS A 278 29.19 -9.82 6.41
N ARG A 279 28.22 -9.39 7.22
CA ARG A 279 27.52 -10.23 8.21
C ARG A 279 26.02 -10.22 7.93
N PRO A 280 25.28 -11.29 8.30
CA PRO A 280 23.82 -11.24 8.31
C PRO A 280 23.31 -10.19 9.29
N VAL A 281 22.27 -9.45 8.91
CA VAL A 281 21.73 -8.32 9.67
C VAL A 281 20.21 -8.42 9.73
N LYS A 282 19.63 -8.21 10.91
CA LYS A 282 18.20 -8.01 11.10
C LYS A 282 17.92 -6.57 11.48
N VAL A 283 17.02 -5.91 10.73
CA VAL A 283 16.41 -4.63 11.08
C VAL A 283 14.93 -4.83 11.27
N LYS A 284 14.42 -4.47 12.44
CA LYS A 284 13.01 -4.60 12.81
C LYS A 284 12.54 -3.34 13.52
N PHE A 285 11.35 -2.85 13.16
CA PHE A 285 10.70 -1.81 13.93
C PHE A 285 9.97 -2.39 15.14
N SER A 286 10.05 -1.70 16.27
CA SER A 286 9.05 -1.85 17.33
C SER A 286 7.70 -1.32 16.85
N ARG A 287 6.61 -1.66 17.54
CA ARG A 287 5.29 -1.10 17.23
C ARG A 287 5.30 0.43 17.27
N THR A 288 5.99 1.04 18.22
CA THR A 288 6.11 2.49 18.35
C THR A 288 6.86 3.09 17.16
N GLU A 289 7.96 2.50 16.72
CA GLU A 289 8.68 2.95 15.53
C GLU A 289 7.83 2.80 14.26
N SER A 290 7.13 1.67 14.09
CA SER A 290 6.22 1.46 12.98
C SER A 290 5.14 2.55 12.92
N LEU A 291 4.49 2.85 14.06
CA LEU A 291 3.49 3.93 14.15
C LEU A 291 4.04 5.33 13.87
N LEU A 292 5.31 5.57 14.17
CA LEU A 292 5.94 6.89 14.03
C LEU A 292 6.48 7.14 12.61
N ILE A 293 7.01 6.11 11.96
CA ILE A 293 7.94 6.28 10.84
C ILE A 293 7.29 6.07 9.47
N HIS A 294 6.57 4.95 9.25
CA HIS A 294 6.10 4.63 7.91
C HIS A 294 4.95 5.54 7.42
N PRO A 295 4.71 5.64 6.10
CA PRO A 295 3.68 6.51 5.54
C PRO A 295 2.28 6.23 6.06
N LYS A 296 1.50 7.29 6.25
CA LYS A 296 0.13 7.26 6.76
C LYS A 296 -0.90 7.48 5.65
N ARG A 297 -2.20 7.36 5.98
CA ARG A 297 -3.27 7.89 5.12
C ARG A 297 -3.18 9.41 5.09
N HIS A 298 -3.26 9.99 3.91
CA HIS A 298 -3.32 11.45 3.73
C HIS A 298 -4.51 12.04 4.50
N PRO A 299 -4.31 12.94 5.44
CA PRO A 299 -5.37 13.79 5.92
C PRO A 299 -5.75 14.75 4.79
N MET A 300 -7.04 15.05 4.70
CA MET A 300 -7.56 15.97 3.68
C MET A 300 -8.55 16.95 4.30
N GLU A 301 -8.40 18.22 3.96
CA GLU A 301 -9.41 19.24 4.13
C GLU A 301 -10.17 19.37 2.82
N MET A 302 -11.49 19.33 2.87
CA MET A 302 -12.32 19.27 1.67
C MET A 302 -13.54 20.18 1.84
N GLU A 303 -13.90 20.89 0.77
CA GLU A 303 -15.16 21.60 0.68
C GLU A 303 -15.92 21.09 -0.55
N PHE A 304 -17.16 20.68 -0.37
CA PHE A 304 -18.02 20.17 -1.42
C PHE A 304 -19.31 20.98 -1.48
N SER A 305 -19.69 21.37 -2.70
CA SER A 305 -20.98 21.95 -3.05
C SER A 305 -21.74 21.05 -3.99
N MET A 306 -22.98 20.71 -3.65
CA MET A 306 -23.86 19.86 -4.46
C MET A 306 -25.21 20.53 -4.67
N GLY A 307 -25.70 20.50 -5.92
CA GLY A 307 -27.04 20.96 -6.27
C GLY A 307 -27.90 19.82 -6.84
N CYS A 308 -29.19 19.76 -6.47
CA CYS A 308 -30.16 18.85 -7.07
C CYS A 308 -31.49 19.55 -7.39
N ASP A 309 -32.31 18.91 -8.24
CA ASP A 309 -33.67 19.35 -8.52
C ASP A 309 -34.65 18.97 -7.38
N GLU A 310 -35.95 19.28 -7.58
CA GLU A 310 -37.03 18.98 -6.63
C GLU A 310 -37.23 17.48 -6.39
N ASN A 311 -36.73 16.62 -7.25
CA ASN A 311 -36.81 15.15 -7.14
C ASN A 311 -35.51 14.54 -6.57
N GLY A 312 -34.51 15.35 -6.22
CA GLY A 312 -33.23 14.87 -5.72
C GLY A 312 -32.29 14.33 -6.81
N ILE A 313 -32.51 14.68 -8.08
CA ILE A 313 -31.57 14.37 -9.17
C ILE A 313 -30.43 15.38 -9.13
N ILE A 314 -29.20 14.90 -9.00
CA ILE A 314 -27.99 15.72 -8.93
C ILE A 314 -27.80 16.48 -10.23
N GLN A 315 -27.70 17.80 -10.15
CA GLN A 315 -27.49 18.69 -11.29
C GLN A 315 -26.01 19.05 -11.45
N GLY A 316 -25.28 19.18 -10.35
CA GLY A 316 -23.87 19.50 -10.38
C GLY A 316 -23.20 19.36 -9.01
N VAL A 317 -21.88 19.15 -9.06
CA VAL A 317 -21.00 19.08 -7.87
C VAL A 317 -19.72 19.87 -8.16
N ALA A 318 -19.32 20.70 -7.21
CA ALA A 318 -18.02 21.38 -7.20
C ALA A 318 -17.29 21.07 -5.88
N ALA A 319 -15.97 20.85 -5.95
CA ALA A 319 -15.21 20.50 -4.78
C ALA A 319 -13.78 21.07 -4.81
N GLU A 320 -13.28 21.37 -3.60
CA GLU A 320 -11.88 21.68 -3.31
C GLU A 320 -11.33 20.60 -2.36
N VAL A 321 -10.12 20.10 -2.65
CA VAL A 321 -9.44 19.09 -1.83
C VAL A 321 -8.01 19.55 -1.55
N ILE A 322 -7.64 19.67 -0.28
CA ILE A 322 -6.29 20.00 0.14
C ILE A 322 -5.75 18.84 0.98
N ALA A 323 -4.74 18.17 0.45
CA ALA A 323 -4.11 17.01 1.07
C ALA A 323 -2.76 17.35 1.69
N ASP A 324 -2.50 16.83 2.90
CA ASP A 324 -1.19 16.84 3.53
C ASP A 324 -0.43 15.57 3.13
N THR A 325 0.66 15.72 2.37
CA THR A 325 1.51 14.59 1.98
C THR A 325 2.64 14.32 2.97
N GLY A 326 2.79 15.17 4.00
CA GLY A 326 3.87 15.06 4.96
C GLY A 326 5.22 15.42 4.37
N ALA A 327 6.27 14.86 4.95
CA ALA A 327 7.65 15.24 4.67
C ALA A 327 8.17 14.80 3.29
N TYR A 328 7.58 13.79 2.68
CA TYR A 328 8.05 13.19 1.43
C TYR A 328 6.91 12.83 0.50
N ALA A 329 7.20 12.77 -0.81
CA ALA A 329 6.20 12.52 -1.84
C ALA A 329 5.52 11.16 -1.70
N SER A 330 6.28 10.09 -1.43
CA SER A 330 5.74 8.72 -1.45
C SER A 330 4.79 8.52 -2.65
N LEU A 331 3.51 8.26 -2.39
CA LEU A 331 2.45 8.13 -3.39
C LEU A 331 1.42 9.28 -3.34
N GLY A 332 1.78 10.44 -2.78
CA GLY A 332 0.88 11.58 -2.58
C GLY A 332 0.23 12.10 -3.85
N GLY A 333 1.00 12.20 -4.94
CA GLY A 333 0.47 12.61 -6.25
C GLY A 333 -0.64 11.68 -6.76
N PRO A 334 -0.38 10.37 -6.94
CA PRO A 334 -1.38 9.38 -7.33
C PRO A 334 -2.57 9.28 -6.37
N VAL A 335 -2.37 9.42 -5.05
CA VAL A 335 -3.47 9.40 -4.07
C VAL A 335 -4.41 10.59 -4.27
N LEU A 336 -3.85 11.80 -4.45
CA LEU A 336 -4.66 12.99 -4.75
C LEU A 336 -5.42 12.84 -6.07
N GLU A 337 -4.75 12.39 -7.12
CA GLU A 337 -5.39 12.17 -8.43
C GLU A 337 -6.55 11.17 -8.33
N ARG A 338 -6.37 10.12 -7.54
CA ARG A 338 -7.42 9.13 -7.31
C ARG A 338 -8.56 9.70 -6.47
N ALA A 339 -8.27 10.52 -5.47
CA ALA A 339 -9.29 11.24 -4.71
C ALA A 339 -10.14 12.11 -5.67
N CYS A 340 -9.50 12.88 -6.55
CA CYS A 340 -10.20 13.76 -7.48
C CYS A 340 -11.01 12.99 -8.54
N THR A 341 -10.44 11.95 -9.17
CA THR A 341 -11.12 11.18 -10.22
C THR A 341 -12.32 10.38 -9.74
N HIS A 342 -12.39 10.07 -8.43
CA HIS A 342 -13.50 9.33 -7.81
C HIS A 342 -14.42 10.19 -6.94
N ALA A 343 -14.13 11.49 -6.81
CA ALA A 343 -14.91 12.41 -5.99
C ALA A 343 -16.36 12.59 -6.47
N SER A 344 -16.67 12.23 -7.70
CA SER A 344 -18.03 12.22 -8.21
C SER A 344 -18.93 11.15 -7.58
N GLY A 345 -18.35 10.14 -6.93
CA GLY A 345 -19.09 8.94 -6.55
C GLY A 345 -19.58 8.13 -7.76
N PRO A 346 -20.30 7.03 -7.56
CA PRO A 346 -20.83 6.20 -8.64
C PRO A 346 -22.19 6.70 -9.16
N TYR A 347 -22.30 8.00 -9.42
CA TYR A 347 -23.56 8.67 -9.76
C TYR A 347 -23.56 9.28 -11.15
N ASN A 348 -24.73 9.32 -11.78
CA ASN A 348 -24.93 9.83 -13.13
C ASN A 348 -25.34 11.31 -13.11
N TYR A 349 -24.38 12.19 -13.32
CA TYR A 349 -24.57 13.62 -13.59
C TYR A 349 -23.39 14.14 -14.41
N GLN A 350 -23.53 15.30 -15.06
CA GLN A 350 -22.55 15.73 -16.06
C GLN A 350 -21.88 17.09 -15.77
N ASN A 351 -22.28 17.77 -14.70
CA ASN A 351 -21.64 19.01 -14.29
C ASN A 351 -20.81 18.77 -13.02
N PHE A 352 -19.50 18.69 -13.21
CA PHE A 352 -18.55 18.33 -12.16
C PHE A 352 -17.29 19.17 -12.26
N GLU A 353 -16.82 19.69 -11.15
CA GLU A 353 -15.52 20.35 -11.03
C GLU A 353 -14.87 19.98 -9.71
N ILE A 354 -13.59 19.69 -9.77
CA ILE A 354 -12.76 19.46 -8.57
C ILE A 354 -11.37 20.02 -8.76
N ASP A 355 -10.93 20.80 -7.78
CA ASP A 355 -9.57 21.25 -7.61
C ASP A 355 -8.94 20.54 -6.42
N GLY A 356 -7.79 19.91 -6.64
CA GLY A 356 -7.06 19.18 -5.61
C GLY A 356 -5.59 19.59 -5.54
N TRP A 357 -5.10 19.83 -4.32
CA TRP A 357 -3.70 20.16 -4.05
C TRP A 357 -3.14 19.23 -3.01
N ALA A 358 -1.88 18.78 -3.19
CA ALA A 358 -1.11 18.08 -2.18
C ALA A 358 0.12 18.90 -1.81
N TYR A 359 0.29 19.18 -0.53
CA TYR A 359 1.39 19.98 -0.01
C TYR A 359 2.30 19.15 0.89
N TYR A 360 3.61 19.41 0.77
CA TYR A 360 4.60 18.95 1.74
C TYR A 360 4.47 19.71 3.06
N THR A 361 4.68 18.99 4.16
CA THR A 361 4.76 19.53 5.52
C THR A 361 5.86 18.82 6.29
N ASN A 362 6.15 19.24 7.52
CA ASN A 362 7.06 18.50 8.40
C ASN A 362 6.36 17.43 9.26
N ASN A 363 5.20 16.98 8.83
CA ASN A 363 4.49 15.84 9.40
C ASN A 363 5.05 14.50 8.88
N PRO A 364 4.72 13.36 9.52
CA PRO A 364 5.05 12.05 8.97
C PRO A 364 4.61 11.94 7.50
N PRO A 365 5.36 11.26 6.63
CA PRO A 365 4.96 11.07 5.24
C PRO A 365 3.56 10.44 5.13
N ALA A 366 2.82 10.82 4.10
CA ALA A 366 1.58 10.15 3.73
C ALA A 366 1.76 9.41 2.39
N GLY A 367 1.30 8.18 2.33
CA GLY A 367 1.50 7.30 1.18
C GLY A 367 0.27 6.47 0.83
N ALA A 368 0.51 5.30 0.28
CA ALA A 368 -0.56 4.36 -0.04
C ALA A 368 -1.26 3.87 1.23
N PHE A 369 -2.58 3.92 1.22
CA PHE A 369 -3.42 3.24 2.20
C PHE A 369 -4.70 2.76 1.50
N ARG A 370 -5.17 1.56 1.82
CA ARG A 370 -6.36 0.92 1.26
C ARG A 370 -7.49 1.90 0.99
N GLY A 371 -7.94 2.00 -0.28
CA GLY A 371 -8.85 3.03 -0.78
C GLY A 371 -8.15 4.14 -1.56
N PHE A 372 -6.89 4.49 -1.23
CA PHE A 372 -5.97 5.30 -2.02
C PHE A 372 -6.58 6.66 -2.46
N GLY A 373 -7.10 7.45 -1.51
CA GLY A 373 -7.74 8.74 -1.76
C GLY A 373 -9.26 8.68 -1.95
N VAL A 374 -9.78 7.58 -2.48
CA VAL A 374 -11.23 7.41 -2.73
C VAL A 374 -12.05 7.46 -1.44
N THR A 375 -11.55 6.88 -0.36
CA THR A 375 -12.28 6.82 0.93
C THR A 375 -12.56 8.19 1.51
N GLN A 376 -11.65 9.15 1.35
CA GLN A 376 -11.79 10.51 1.86
C GLN A 376 -12.90 11.27 1.11
N THR A 377 -12.85 11.28 -0.22
CA THR A 377 -13.87 11.97 -1.04
C THR A 377 -15.22 11.24 -1.03
N CYS A 378 -15.23 9.92 -0.94
CA CYS A 378 -16.45 9.13 -0.76
C CYS A 378 -17.19 9.52 0.51
N PHE A 379 -16.49 9.71 1.64
CA PHE A 379 -17.08 10.18 2.88
C PHE A 379 -17.83 11.52 2.68
N CYS A 380 -17.26 12.45 1.92
CA CYS A 380 -17.88 13.75 1.66
C CYS A 380 -19.18 13.61 0.84
N VAL A 381 -19.11 12.93 -0.29
CA VAL A 381 -20.25 12.75 -1.20
C VAL A 381 -21.39 11.99 -0.54
N GLU A 382 -21.09 10.90 0.15
CA GLU A 382 -22.10 10.09 0.82
C GLU A 382 -22.76 10.81 2.01
N SER A 383 -21.98 11.66 2.71
CA SER A 383 -22.52 12.51 3.78
C SER A 383 -23.43 13.63 3.24
N LEU A 384 -23.04 14.25 2.11
CA LEU A 384 -23.88 15.25 1.44
C LEU A 384 -25.17 14.65 0.92
N LEU A 385 -25.13 13.44 0.32
CA LEU A 385 -26.32 12.77 -0.17
C LEU A 385 -27.33 12.46 0.95
N ASN A 386 -26.88 12.10 2.15
CA ASN A 386 -27.77 11.92 3.28
C ASN A 386 -28.50 13.24 3.63
N GLN A 387 -27.75 14.35 3.74
CA GLN A 387 -28.32 15.65 4.05
C GLN A 387 -29.22 16.18 2.91
N MET A 388 -28.85 15.91 1.66
CA MET A 388 -29.65 16.26 0.50
C MET A 388 -30.98 15.47 0.48
N ALA A 389 -30.94 14.18 0.83
CA ALA A 389 -32.15 13.36 0.97
C ALA A 389 -33.14 13.96 1.98
N ASP A 390 -32.63 14.44 3.13
CA ASP A 390 -33.45 15.11 4.15
C ASP A 390 -34.06 16.42 3.62
N LEU A 391 -33.31 17.21 2.84
CA LEU A 391 -33.82 18.47 2.24
C LEU A 391 -34.89 18.21 1.19
N VAL A 392 -34.77 17.14 0.40
CA VAL A 392 -35.74 16.75 -0.63
C VAL A 392 -36.95 16.04 -0.01
N GLY A 393 -36.81 15.48 1.21
CA GLY A 393 -37.87 14.71 1.89
C GLY A 393 -37.99 13.28 1.39
N ILE A 394 -36.90 12.67 0.95
CA ILE A 394 -36.80 11.27 0.50
C ILE A 394 -35.80 10.49 1.36
N THR A 395 -35.77 9.17 1.22
CA THR A 395 -34.84 8.37 2.00
C THR A 395 -33.41 8.43 1.44
N PRO A 396 -32.38 8.23 2.27
CA PRO A 396 -30.99 8.06 1.82
C PRO A 396 -30.80 6.94 0.76
N TRP A 397 -31.61 5.88 0.80
CA TRP A 397 -31.64 4.86 -0.23
C TRP A 397 -32.16 5.40 -1.55
N GLU A 398 -33.28 6.12 -1.50
CA GLU A 398 -33.99 6.63 -2.68
C GLU A 398 -33.14 7.62 -3.50
N ILE A 399 -32.45 8.55 -2.83
CA ILE A 399 -31.62 9.54 -3.53
C ILE A 399 -30.46 8.85 -4.26
N ARG A 400 -29.87 7.79 -3.66
CA ARG A 400 -28.81 7.01 -4.30
C ARG A 400 -29.33 6.22 -5.48
N TRP A 401 -30.47 5.58 -5.34
CA TRP A 401 -31.06 4.77 -6.41
C TRP A 401 -31.45 5.61 -7.64
N ARG A 402 -32.00 6.80 -7.41
CA ARG A 402 -32.34 7.76 -8.48
C ARG A 402 -31.13 8.22 -9.27
N ASN A 403 -30.02 8.44 -8.59
CA ASN A 403 -28.79 8.96 -9.17
C ASN A 403 -27.77 7.87 -9.56
N ALA A 404 -27.99 6.61 -9.19
CA ALA A 404 -27.05 5.52 -9.46
C ALA A 404 -26.69 5.42 -10.94
N ILE A 405 -25.41 5.28 -11.23
CA ILE A 405 -24.92 5.00 -12.60
C ILE A 405 -25.46 3.64 -13.08
N ARG A 406 -25.77 3.54 -14.36
CA ARG A 406 -26.29 2.32 -14.99
C ARG A 406 -25.51 1.99 -16.26
N PRO A 407 -25.49 0.72 -16.71
CA PRO A 407 -24.77 0.32 -17.92
C PRO A 407 -25.07 1.22 -19.13
N GLY A 408 -24.01 1.60 -19.85
CA GLY A 408 -24.07 2.48 -21.01
C GLY A 408 -24.10 3.98 -20.69
N GLN A 409 -24.20 4.36 -19.42
CA GLN A 409 -24.11 5.75 -18.99
C GLN A 409 -22.65 6.17 -18.77
N GLU A 410 -22.41 7.46 -18.67
CA GLU A 410 -21.09 8.04 -18.51
C GLU A 410 -20.95 8.71 -17.14
N LEU A 411 -19.91 8.34 -16.39
CA LEU A 411 -19.55 8.97 -15.11
C LEU A 411 -19.01 10.40 -15.34
N PRO A 412 -19.09 11.29 -14.34
CA PRO A 412 -18.53 12.64 -14.43
C PRO A 412 -17.04 12.70 -14.81
N ASN A 413 -16.27 11.67 -14.49
CA ASN A 413 -14.86 11.55 -14.89
C ASN A 413 -14.64 11.10 -16.34
N GLY A 414 -15.71 10.90 -17.13
CA GLY A 414 -15.65 10.53 -18.54
C GLY A 414 -15.67 9.02 -18.82
N GLN A 415 -15.71 8.17 -17.81
CA GLN A 415 -15.78 6.71 -18.02
C GLN A 415 -17.19 6.29 -18.41
N ILE A 416 -17.34 5.65 -19.57
CA ILE A 416 -18.56 4.94 -19.96
C ILE A 416 -18.55 3.59 -19.26
N VAL A 417 -19.61 3.30 -18.49
CA VAL A 417 -19.71 2.05 -17.73
C VAL A 417 -20.40 0.97 -18.57
N ASP A 418 -19.88 -0.26 -18.47
CA ASP A 418 -20.35 -1.40 -19.25
C ASP A 418 -21.42 -2.25 -18.52
N ALA A 419 -21.79 -3.38 -19.12
CA ALA A 419 -22.80 -4.29 -18.61
C ALA A 419 -22.44 -4.97 -17.26
N SER A 420 -21.16 -4.89 -16.82
CA SER A 420 -20.75 -5.41 -15.50
C SER A 420 -21.08 -4.46 -14.35
N THR A 421 -21.60 -3.29 -14.62
CA THR A 421 -21.93 -2.27 -13.63
C THR A 421 -23.22 -2.60 -12.91
N GLY A 422 -23.13 -3.16 -11.71
CA GLY A 422 -24.25 -3.68 -10.91
C GLY A 422 -24.69 -2.78 -9.75
N LEU A 423 -24.45 -1.45 -9.78
CA LEU A 423 -24.78 -0.60 -8.64
C LEU A 423 -26.28 -0.56 -8.33
N ALA A 424 -27.12 -0.41 -9.36
CA ALA A 424 -28.57 -0.39 -9.16
C ALA A 424 -29.08 -1.69 -8.56
N GLU A 425 -28.61 -2.83 -9.08
CA GLU A 425 -28.96 -4.17 -8.60
C GLU A 425 -28.51 -4.40 -7.15
N THR A 426 -27.33 -3.88 -6.76
CA THR A 426 -26.87 -3.98 -5.36
C THR A 426 -27.73 -3.15 -4.42
N LEU A 427 -28.16 -1.96 -4.84
CA LEU A 427 -29.10 -1.12 -4.08
C LEU A 427 -30.47 -1.81 -3.92
N GLU A 428 -30.99 -2.40 -4.99
CA GLU A 428 -32.25 -3.16 -4.97
C GLU A 428 -32.16 -4.39 -4.07
N ALA A 429 -31.05 -5.13 -4.12
CA ALA A 429 -30.84 -6.31 -3.29
C ALA A 429 -30.83 -6.01 -1.78
N VAL A 430 -30.31 -4.85 -1.36
CA VAL A 430 -30.27 -4.46 0.05
C VAL A 430 -31.54 -3.76 0.52
N LYS A 431 -32.43 -3.32 -0.40
CA LYS A 431 -33.62 -2.55 -0.06
C LYS A 431 -34.55 -3.22 0.96
N PRO A 432 -34.88 -4.53 0.86
CA PRO A 432 -35.73 -5.18 1.85
C PRO A 432 -35.16 -5.13 3.26
N TYR A 433 -33.84 -5.23 3.40
CA TYR A 433 -33.14 -5.14 4.68
C TYR A 433 -33.11 -3.69 5.20
N TYR A 434 -32.90 -2.73 4.29
CA TYR A 434 -32.95 -1.31 4.60
C TYR A 434 -34.33 -0.91 5.14
N ASP A 435 -35.41 -1.31 4.46
CA ASP A 435 -36.79 -0.96 4.83
C ASP A 435 -37.25 -1.64 6.15
N ALA A 436 -36.73 -2.83 6.45
CA ALA A 436 -37.08 -3.57 7.66
C ALA A 436 -36.32 -3.09 8.92
N ALA A 437 -35.24 -2.39 8.77
CA ALA A 437 -34.37 -2.00 9.88
C ALA A 437 -34.87 -0.73 10.57
N LYS A 438 -34.92 -0.73 11.91
CA LYS A 438 -35.26 0.47 12.70
C LYS A 438 -34.17 1.54 12.65
N TYR A 439 -32.91 1.12 12.64
CA TYR A 439 -31.74 1.97 12.53
C TYR A 439 -30.88 1.45 11.41
N VAL A 440 -30.67 2.26 10.38
CA VAL A 440 -29.95 1.84 9.18
C VAL A 440 -29.21 3.02 8.58
N GLY A 441 -28.02 2.75 8.06
CA GLY A 441 -27.25 3.66 7.20
C GLY A 441 -26.98 2.99 5.87
N ILE A 442 -26.81 3.79 4.82
CA ILE A 442 -26.46 3.33 3.49
C ILE A 442 -25.41 4.24 2.87
N GLY A 443 -24.43 3.67 2.18
CA GLY A 443 -23.43 4.37 1.41
C GLY A 443 -23.07 3.55 0.18
N CYS A 444 -22.67 4.23 -0.89
CA CYS A 444 -22.19 3.63 -2.13
C CYS A 444 -20.75 4.05 -2.39
N ALA A 445 -19.97 3.16 -2.99
CA ALA A 445 -18.62 3.48 -3.39
C ALA A 445 -18.27 2.79 -4.70
N MET A 446 -17.40 3.41 -5.47
CA MET A 446 -16.71 2.79 -6.59
C MET A 446 -15.20 2.83 -6.34
N LYS A 447 -14.50 1.79 -6.82
CA LYS A 447 -13.04 1.73 -6.78
C LYS A 447 -12.55 0.96 -8.01
N ASN A 448 -11.61 1.55 -8.71
CA ASN A 448 -10.99 0.84 -9.83
C ASN A 448 -10.20 -0.38 -9.36
N ALA A 449 -10.11 -1.40 -10.21
CA ALA A 449 -9.07 -2.41 -10.19
C ALA A 449 -7.92 -1.96 -11.11
N GLY A 450 -6.67 -2.19 -10.68
CA GLY A 450 -5.49 -1.67 -11.38
C GLY A 450 -4.96 -0.36 -10.77
N VAL A 451 -3.69 -0.04 -11.07
CA VAL A 451 -3.05 1.18 -10.56
C VAL A 451 -3.61 2.41 -11.26
N GLY A 452 -3.63 2.44 -12.58
CA GLY A 452 -4.05 3.60 -13.36
C GLY A 452 -3.18 4.83 -13.10
N VAL A 453 -3.76 6.04 -13.20
CA VAL A 453 -3.09 7.33 -12.94
C VAL A 453 -1.77 7.49 -13.73
N GLY A 454 -1.75 6.99 -14.98
CA GLY A 454 -0.57 7.07 -15.85
C GLY A 454 0.56 6.09 -15.53
N ILE A 455 0.43 5.25 -14.50
CA ILE A 455 1.43 4.25 -14.15
C ILE A 455 1.18 2.96 -14.95
N PRO A 456 2.18 2.40 -15.65
CA PRO A 456 2.04 1.15 -16.38
C PRO A 456 1.62 0.00 -15.46
N ASP A 457 0.65 -0.79 -15.90
CA ASP A 457 0.11 -1.90 -15.14
C ASP A 457 0.47 -3.22 -15.85
N THR A 458 1.65 -3.76 -15.52
CA THR A 458 2.22 -4.94 -16.18
C THR A 458 2.12 -6.16 -15.27
N GLY A 459 1.59 -7.26 -15.78
CA GLY A 459 1.60 -8.58 -15.13
C GLY A 459 2.49 -9.55 -15.87
N ARG A 460 3.28 -10.33 -15.14
CA ARG A 460 4.10 -11.42 -15.69
C ARG A 460 4.06 -12.62 -14.75
N VAL A 461 3.92 -13.80 -15.34
CA VAL A 461 3.96 -15.08 -14.63
C VAL A 461 4.87 -16.04 -15.40
N ARG A 462 5.66 -16.80 -14.68
CA ARG A 462 6.42 -17.93 -15.21
C ARG A 462 5.90 -19.21 -14.60
N LEU A 463 5.66 -20.20 -15.45
CA LEU A 463 5.36 -21.57 -15.06
C LEU A 463 6.56 -22.45 -15.36
N THR A 464 6.95 -23.31 -14.42
CA THR A 464 7.97 -24.34 -14.62
C THR A 464 7.47 -25.68 -14.11
N VAL A 465 7.89 -26.76 -14.74
CA VAL A 465 7.62 -28.11 -14.27
C VAL A 465 8.90 -28.68 -13.65
N GLU A 466 8.81 -29.06 -12.39
CA GLU A 466 9.92 -29.64 -11.64
C GLU A 466 9.42 -30.78 -10.76
N GLY A 467 10.03 -31.95 -10.85
CA GLY A 467 9.63 -33.12 -10.08
C GLY A 467 8.19 -33.57 -10.32
N GLY A 468 7.63 -33.35 -11.51
CA GLY A 468 6.24 -33.65 -11.86
C GLY A 468 5.21 -32.70 -11.22
N LYS A 469 5.64 -31.57 -10.68
CA LYS A 469 4.79 -30.49 -10.14
C LYS A 469 4.92 -29.23 -10.98
N LEU A 470 3.84 -28.46 -11.03
CA LEU A 470 3.79 -27.16 -11.68
C LEU A 470 4.08 -26.06 -10.65
N HIS A 471 5.14 -25.30 -10.86
CA HIS A 471 5.50 -24.14 -10.04
C HIS A 471 5.04 -22.84 -10.69
N ILE A 472 4.35 -21.99 -9.93
CA ILE A 472 3.87 -20.67 -10.35
C ILE A 472 4.76 -19.60 -9.71
N PHE A 473 5.50 -18.86 -10.54
CA PHE A 473 6.34 -17.74 -10.13
C PHE A 473 5.76 -16.41 -10.60
N ALA A 474 5.56 -15.48 -9.67
CA ALA A 474 5.18 -14.10 -9.94
C ALA A 474 5.92 -13.17 -8.98
N GLY A 475 6.47 -12.06 -9.49
CA GLY A 475 7.12 -11.02 -8.67
C GLY A 475 6.16 -10.22 -7.79
N ALA A 476 4.86 -10.51 -7.89
CA ALA A 476 3.81 -9.92 -7.08
C ALA A 476 3.78 -10.48 -5.66
N SER A 477 3.71 -9.61 -4.65
CA SER A 477 3.72 -10.02 -3.23
C SER A 477 2.34 -10.44 -2.74
N CYS A 478 2.27 -11.56 -2.00
CA CYS A 478 1.08 -11.94 -1.24
C CYS A 478 1.18 -11.37 0.19
N ILE A 479 0.47 -10.28 0.45
CA ILE A 479 0.49 -9.54 1.72
C ILE A 479 -0.62 -9.96 2.70
N GLY A 480 -1.28 -11.08 2.44
CA GLY A 480 -2.41 -11.60 3.20
C GLY A 480 -3.73 -11.67 2.41
N GLN A 481 -3.82 -11.05 1.23
CA GLN A 481 -5.03 -11.01 0.40
C GLN A 481 -5.34 -12.33 -0.33
N GLY A 482 -4.39 -13.31 -0.33
CA GLY A 482 -4.63 -14.64 -0.89
C GLY A 482 -4.24 -14.81 -2.35
N LEU A 483 -3.29 -14.02 -2.86
CA LEU A 483 -2.85 -14.08 -4.26
C LEU A 483 -2.48 -15.51 -4.70
N GLY A 484 -1.68 -16.23 -3.89
CA GLY A 484 -1.31 -17.61 -4.20
C GLY A 484 -2.51 -18.55 -4.36
N THR A 485 -3.56 -18.36 -3.55
CA THR A 485 -4.80 -19.15 -3.65
C THR A 485 -5.54 -18.84 -4.95
N VAL A 486 -5.68 -17.55 -5.30
CA VAL A 486 -6.36 -17.13 -6.53
C VAL A 486 -5.62 -17.64 -7.77
N LEU A 487 -4.30 -17.49 -7.83
CA LEU A 487 -3.50 -18.00 -8.96
C LEU A 487 -3.58 -19.53 -9.06
N THR A 488 -3.62 -20.23 -7.94
CA THR A 488 -3.82 -21.69 -7.91
C THR A 488 -5.21 -22.08 -8.46
N GLN A 489 -6.29 -21.38 -8.04
CA GLN A 489 -7.63 -21.62 -8.56
C GLN A 489 -7.71 -21.37 -10.08
N MET A 490 -7.18 -20.24 -10.54
CA MET A 490 -7.10 -19.92 -11.98
C MET A 490 -6.35 -21.01 -12.76
N THR A 491 -5.27 -21.54 -12.19
CA THR A 491 -4.47 -22.60 -12.81
C THR A 491 -5.26 -23.91 -12.87
N VAL A 492 -5.89 -24.33 -11.76
CA VAL A 492 -6.74 -25.52 -11.73
C VAL A 492 -7.84 -25.45 -12.78
N GLU A 493 -8.58 -24.34 -12.81
CA GLU A 493 -9.70 -24.14 -13.73
C GLU A 493 -9.25 -24.16 -15.20
N LYS A 494 -8.13 -23.48 -15.50
CA LYS A 494 -7.64 -23.37 -16.88
C LYS A 494 -6.99 -24.63 -17.40
N THR A 495 -6.28 -25.39 -16.54
CA THR A 495 -5.47 -26.55 -16.96
C THR A 495 -6.10 -27.90 -16.67
N GLY A 496 -7.07 -27.96 -15.74
CA GLY A 496 -7.63 -29.21 -15.23
C GLY A 496 -6.68 -30.01 -14.32
N LEU A 497 -5.52 -29.45 -13.95
CA LEU A 497 -4.58 -30.07 -13.02
C LEU A 497 -5.17 -30.17 -11.62
N LYS A 498 -4.75 -31.19 -10.87
CA LYS A 498 -5.14 -31.30 -9.46
C LYS A 498 -4.44 -30.23 -8.63
N ARG A 499 -5.12 -29.75 -7.59
CA ARG A 499 -4.54 -28.78 -6.65
C ARG A 499 -3.17 -29.22 -6.13
N ASP A 500 -3.00 -30.51 -5.82
CA ASP A 500 -1.77 -31.04 -5.23
C ASP A 500 -0.59 -31.10 -6.20
N ASP A 501 -0.83 -30.92 -7.49
CA ASP A 501 0.21 -30.86 -8.51
C ASP A 501 0.72 -29.44 -8.76
N ILE A 502 0.19 -28.44 -8.00
CA ILE A 502 0.50 -27.03 -8.17
C ILE A 502 1.16 -26.47 -6.93
N ILE A 503 2.28 -25.79 -7.10
CA ILE A 503 3.05 -25.11 -6.06
C ILE A 503 3.09 -23.61 -6.40
N TYR A 504 2.59 -22.77 -5.49
CA TYR A 504 2.75 -21.32 -5.57
C TYR A 504 4.04 -20.91 -4.88
N GLU A 505 4.92 -20.25 -5.62
CA GLU A 505 6.20 -19.77 -5.12
C GLU A 505 6.07 -18.32 -4.61
N ARG A 506 6.79 -18.01 -3.52
CA ARG A 506 6.81 -16.65 -2.97
C ARG A 506 7.54 -15.70 -3.90
N SER A 507 7.10 -14.44 -3.92
CA SER A 507 7.72 -13.38 -4.72
C SER A 507 9.22 -13.25 -4.42
N ASN A 508 10.01 -13.18 -5.48
CA ASN A 508 11.45 -12.94 -5.42
C ASN A 508 11.95 -12.36 -6.76
N THR A 509 13.13 -11.73 -6.76
CA THR A 509 13.68 -11.04 -7.94
C THR A 509 14.65 -11.89 -8.77
N TYR A 510 14.88 -13.14 -8.41
CA TYR A 510 15.86 -14.02 -9.09
C TYR A 510 15.22 -15.22 -9.82
N LEU A 511 14.02 -15.62 -9.46
CA LEU A 511 13.27 -16.69 -10.14
C LEU A 511 11.96 -16.19 -10.75
N ALA A 512 11.23 -15.29 -10.07
CA ALA A 512 9.96 -14.79 -10.53
C ALA A 512 10.14 -13.58 -11.47
N PRO A 513 9.38 -13.46 -12.55
CA PRO A 513 9.40 -12.25 -13.38
C PRO A 513 8.73 -11.10 -12.63
N ASP A 514 9.19 -9.86 -12.88
CA ASP A 514 8.56 -8.66 -12.34
C ASP A 514 7.08 -8.57 -12.76
N SER A 515 6.19 -8.57 -11.80
CA SER A 515 4.74 -8.45 -11.99
C SER A 515 4.16 -7.21 -11.27
N GLY A 516 5.02 -6.28 -10.92
CA GLY A 516 4.70 -5.01 -10.26
C GLY A 516 4.26 -5.16 -8.81
N THR A 517 4.27 -4.04 -8.12
CA THR A 517 3.88 -3.93 -6.71
C THR A 517 2.44 -4.34 -6.46
N THR A 518 2.17 -4.99 -5.34
CA THR A 518 0.82 -5.27 -4.87
C THR A 518 0.19 -4.00 -4.32
N SER A 519 -0.49 -3.28 -5.20
CA SER A 519 -1.17 -2.02 -4.96
C SER A 519 -2.45 -1.93 -5.80
N GLY A 520 -3.31 -0.94 -5.56
CA GLY A 520 -4.43 -0.57 -6.42
C GLY A 520 -5.43 -1.70 -6.77
N SER A 521 -5.49 -2.78 -6.00
CA SER A 521 -6.35 -3.96 -6.27
C SER A 521 -6.05 -4.64 -7.63
N ARG A 522 -4.79 -4.61 -8.10
CA ARG A 522 -4.40 -5.03 -9.44
C ARG A 522 -4.12 -6.53 -9.61
N GLN A 523 -3.73 -7.24 -8.54
CA GLN A 523 -3.09 -8.54 -8.70
C GLN A 523 -4.01 -9.62 -9.31
N THR A 524 -5.27 -9.71 -8.86
CA THR A 524 -6.22 -10.67 -9.46
C THR A 524 -6.47 -10.38 -10.93
N LEU A 525 -6.59 -9.10 -11.30
CA LEU A 525 -6.84 -8.68 -12.69
C LEU A 525 -5.59 -8.86 -13.56
N ILE A 526 -4.49 -8.22 -13.17
CA ILE A 526 -3.31 -8.08 -14.03
C ILE A 526 -2.40 -9.33 -13.97
N THR A 527 -1.99 -9.75 -12.76
CA THR A 527 -1.17 -10.95 -12.60
C THR A 527 -2.00 -12.21 -12.86
N GLY A 528 -3.31 -12.21 -12.53
CA GLY A 528 -4.21 -13.29 -12.84
C GLY A 528 -4.38 -13.50 -14.34
N GLU A 529 -4.55 -12.46 -15.15
CA GLU A 529 -4.59 -12.56 -16.62
C GLU A 529 -3.27 -13.10 -17.18
N ALA A 530 -2.12 -12.64 -16.66
CA ALA A 530 -0.83 -13.19 -17.04
C ALA A 530 -0.72 -14.70 -16.70
N CYS A 531 -1.27 -15.11 -15.56
CA CYS A 531 -1.32 -16.53 -15.16
C CYS A 531 -2.18 -17.36 -16.12
N LEU A 532 -3.37 -16.87 -16.47
CA LEU A 532 -4.26 -17.55 -17.42
C LEU A 532 -3.62 -17.71 -18.80
N ARG A 533 -2.91 -16.69 -19.29
CA ARG A 533 -2.15 -16.78 -20.56
C ARG A 533 -1.00 -17.78 -20.49
N ALA A 534 -0.27 -17.82 -19.37
CA ALA A 534 0.78 -18.82 -19.17
C ALA A 534 0.19 -20.24 -19.08
N CYS A 535 -0.94 -20.42 -18.41
CA CYS A 535 -1.66 -21.70 -18.37
C CYS A 535 -2.15 -22.14 -19.74
N GLN A 536 -2.60 -21.22 -20.60
CA GLN A 536 -2.98 -21.53 -21.97
C GLN A 536 -1.79 -22.11 -22.74
N GLN A 537 -0.60 -21.48 -22.66
CA GLN A 537 0.63 -21.97 -23.29
C GLN A 537 1.05 -23.35 -22.72
N LEU A 538 0.87 -23.57 -21.41
CA LEU A 538 1.12 -24.87 -20.81
C LEU A 538 0.19 -25.96 -21.37
N CYS A 539 -1.11 -25.68 -21.52
CA CYS A 539 -2.07 -26.62 -22.10
C CYS A 539 -1.68 -27.01 -23.54
N GLU A 540 -1.22 -26.04 -24.33
CA GLU A 540 -0.73 -26.26 -25.69
C GLU A 540 0.55 -27.11 -25.70
N ALA A 541 1.49 -26.86 -24.78
CA ALA A 541 2.73 -27.64 -24.65
C ALA A 541 2.48 -29.08 -24.17
N LEU A 542 1.52 -29.26 -23.27
CA LEU A 542 1.12 -30.59 -22.77
C LEU A 542 0.53 -31.44 -23.91
N ALA A 543 -0.34 -30.87 -24.76
CA ALA A 543 -0.95 -31.57 -25.90
C ALA A 543 -1.47 -32.98 -25.56
N GLY A 544 -2.07 -33.13 -24.37
CA GLY A 544 -2.58 -34.41 -23.85
C GLY A 544 -1.56 -35.27 -23.07
N LYS A 545 -0.33 -34.79 -22.88
CA LYS A 545 0.68 -35.38 -21.98
C LYS A 545 0.42 -34.98 -20.51
N THR A 546 1.12 -35.62 -19.60
CA THR A 546 1.13 -35.29 -18.18
C THR A 546 2.30 -34.35 -17.84
N LEU A 547 2.31 -33.75 -16.64
CA LEU A 547 3.44 -32.94 -16.17
C LEU A 547 4.76 -33.75 -16.08
N THR A 548 4.66 -35.04 -15.88
CA THR A 548 5.85 -35.93 -15.82
C THR A 548 6.46 -36.22 -17.19
N ASP A 549 5.77 -35.89 -18.27
CA ASP A 549 6.23 -36.07 -19.63
C ASP A 549 6.93 -34.82 -20.19
N LEU A 550 6.92 -33.70 -19.43
CA LEU A 550 7.65 -32.48 -19.73
C LEU A 550 8.94 -32.38 -18.93
#